data_1573def1faa8ff0619a2d6675ee609f0
#
_entry.id   1573def1faa8ff0619a2d6675ee609f0
#
_cell.length_a   1.000
_cell.length_b   1.000
_cell.length_c   1.000
_cell.angle_alpha   90.00
_cell.angle_beta   90.00
_cell.angle_gamma   90.00
#
_symmetry.space_group_name_H-M   'P 1'
#
loop_
_entity.id
_entity.type
_entity.pdbx_description
1 polymer ?
#
loop_
_entity_poly.entity_id
_entity_poly.type
_entity_poly.pdbx_seq_one_letter_code
_entity_poly.pdbx_strand_id
1 'polypeptide(L)'
;AYQDYTVRGRVSEALVAASAAKVTVSENAASGSADLSAGYTAPTATSNVTSVSITSTNGQITVTTTSKAGNGTLIFVPGTGSAHTALAAGTIPTDRIGWSCTTGTLLSKYRPSECRP
;
A
#
# COMPACT_ATOMS: atom_id res chain seq x y z
N ALA A 1 -17.86 3.33 -18.34
CA ALA A 1 -17.18 4.55 -18.74
C ALA A 1 -17.26 5.62 -17.65
N TYR A 2 -18.39 6.29 -17.49
CA TYR A 2 -18.50 7.36 -16.49
C TYR A 2 -18.41 6.80 -15.07
N GLN A 3 -19.05 5.67 -14.82
CA GLN A 3 -19.00 5.01 -13.51
C GLN A 3 -17.59 4.54 -13.17
N ASP A 4 -16.85 4.00 -14.16
CA ASP A 4 -15.48 3.57 -13.95
C ASP A 4 -14.59 4.75 -13.58
N TYR A 5 -14.80 5.90 -14.21
CA TYR A 5 -14.07 7.12 -13.89
C TYR A 5 -14.35 7.57 -12.44
N THR A 6 -15.62 7.53 -12.04
CA THR A 6 -16.02 7.93 -10.69
C THR A 6 -15.42 7.00 -9.64
N VAL A 7 -15.47 5.69 -9.87
CA VAL A 7 -14.88 4.71 -8.95
C VAL A 7 -13.36 4.90 -8.87
N ARG A 8 -12.70 5.13 -10.01
CA ARG A 8 -11.27 5.39 -10.03
C ARG A 8 -10.90 6.63 -9.22
N GLY A 9 -11.74 7.65 -9.27
CA GLY A 9 -11.55 8.85 -8.45
C GLY A 9 -11.65 8.53 -6.96
N ARG A 10 -12.56 7.65 -6.56
CA ARG A 10 -12.68 7.22 -5.16
C ARG A 10 -11.50 6.34 -4.73
N VAL A 11 -10.96 5.53 -5.64
CA VAL A 11 -9.79 4.70 -5.36
C VAL A 11 -8.56 5.55 -5.06
N SER A 12 -8.47 6.77 -5.58
CA SER A 12 -7.34 7.65 -5.28
C SER A 12 -7.20 7.93 -3.78
N GLU A 13 -8.28 7.83 -3.01
CA GLU A 13 -8.21 7.94 -1.55
C GLU A 13 -7.37 6.80 -0.95
N ALA A 14 -7.36 5.62 -1.57
CA ALA A 14 -6.53 4.50 -1.11
C ALA A 14 -5.05 4.82 -1.21
N LEU A 15 -4.64 5.56 -2.25
CA LEU A 15 -3.25 5.99 -2.41
C LEU A 15 -2.85 6.95 -1.29
N VAL A 16 -3.74 7.88 -0.95
CA VAL A 16 -3.50 8.82 0.14
C VAL A 16 -3.44 8.08 1.47
N ALA A 17 -4.35 7.14 1.71
CA ALA A 17 -4.38 6.35 2.93
C ALA A 17 -3.09 5.53 3.11
N ALA A 18 -2.52 5.04 2.02
CA ALA A 18 -1.27 4.27 2.08
C ALA A 18 -0.05 5.13 2.41
N SER A 19 -0.11 6.43 2.19
CA SER A 19 1.07 7.31 2.35
C SER A 19 1.63 7.29 3.77
N ALA A 20 0.78 7.38 4.79
CA ALA A 20 1.24 7.33 6.18
C ALA A 20 1.84 5.97 6.52
N ALA A 21 1.26 4.90 6.00
CA ALA A 21 1.78 3.55 6.20
C ALA A 21 3.16 3.40 5.55
N LYS A 22 3.38 3.98 4.37
CA LYS A 22 4.69 3.95 3.71
C LYS A 22 5.77 4.61 4.56
N VAL A 23 5.46 5.74 5.18
CA VAL A 23 6.39 6.43 6.07
C VAL A 23 6.76 5.53 7.25
N THR A 24 5.77 4.90 7.88
CA THR A 24 6.00 3.98 9.00
C THR A 24 6.92 2.84 8.60
N VAL A 25 6.65 2.19 7.47
CA VAL A 25 7.47 1.07 6.99
C VAL A 25 8.90 1.53 6.72
N SER A 26 9.07 2.67 6.04
CA SER A 26 10.39 3.20 5.71
C SER A 26 11.21 3.53 6.96
N GLU A 27 10.59 4.14 7.96
CA GLU A 27 11.26 4.46 9.22
C GLU A 27 11.65 3.20 9.98
N ASN A 28 10.76 2.22 10.05
CA ASN A 28 11.04 0.97 10.74
C ASN A 28 12.15 0.18 10.02
N ALA A 29 12.14 0.17 8.70
CA ALA A 29 13.19 -0.49 7.93
C ALA A 29 14.55 0.17 8.19
N ALA A 30 14.60 1.49 8.17
CA ALA A 30 15.83 2.25 8.37
C ALA A 30 16.41 2.04 9.78
N SER A 31 15.57 1.76 10.77
CA SER A 31 16.01 1.52 12.14
C SER A 31 16.26 0.04 12.43
N GLY A 32 16.04 -0.85 11.47
CA GLY A 32 16.22 -2.29 11.66
C GLY A 32 15.20 -2.93 12.59
N SER A 33 13.99 -2.36 12.64
CA SER A 33 12.93 -2.86 13.51
C SER A 33 12.59 -4.33 13.18
N ALA A 34 12.34 -5.12 14.21
CA ALA A 34 11.88 -6.51 14.06
C ALA A 34 10.41 -6.58 13.61
N ASP A 35 9.71 -5.46 13.59
CA ASP A 35 8.31 -5.36 13.17
C ASP A 35 8.17 -4.11 12.31
N LEU A 36 7.94 -4.30 11.00
CA LEU A 36 7.84 -3.18 10.07
C LEU A 36 6.55 -2.38 10.22
N SER A 37 5.60 -2.88 11.01
CA SER A 37 4.37 -2.15 11.33
C SER A 37 4.43 -1.43 12.68
N ALA A 38 5.56 -1.48 13.38
CA ALA A 38 5.68 -0.92 14.72
C ALA A 38 5.29 0.56 14.76
N GLY A 39 4.44 0.92 15.71
CA GLY A 39 3.97 2.29 15.87
C GLY A 39 2.91 2.75 14.89
N TYR A 40 2.46 1.90 13.97
CA TYR A 40 1.43 2.28 13.02
C TYR A 40 0.03 2.22 13.66
N THR A 41 -0.72 3.29 13.48
CA THR A 41 -2.13 3.34 13.86
C THR A 41 -2.95 3.48 12.59
N ALA A 42 -3.79 2.49 12.31
CA ALA A 42 -4.61 2.49 11.12
C ALA A 42 -5.63 3.64 11.18
N PRO A 43 -5.92 4.30 10.04
CA PRO A 43 -6.94 5.34 10.01
C PRO A 43 -8.33 4.75 10.21
N THR A 44 -9.25 5.60 10.64
CA THR A 44 -10.66 5.23 10.73
C THR A 44 -11.20 4.93 9.33
N ALA A 45 -12.02 3.90 9.20
CA ALA A 45 -12.67 3.56 7.95
C ALA A 45 -13.47 4.75 7.40
N THR A 46 -13.45 4.89 6.07
CA THR A 46 -14.22 5.93 5.37
C THR A 46 -15.23 5.26 4.46
N SER A 47 -16.01 6.06 3.71
CA SER A 47 -16.97 5.51 2.75
C SER A 47 -16.28 4.80 1.59
N ASN A 48 -15.01 5.07 1.33
CA ASN A 48 -14.25 4.49 0.22
C ASN A 48 -13.20 3.47 0.65
N VAL A 49 -12.69 3.57 1.88
CA VAL A 49 -11.61 2.71 2.38
C VAL A 49 -12.06 2.01 3.65
N THR A 50 -12.10 0.69 3.61
CA THR A 50 -12.48 -0.14 4.77
C THR A 50 -11.34 -0.22 5.78
N SER A 51 -10.12 -0.47 5.32
CA SER A 51 -8.99 -0.69 6.21
C SER A 51 -7.66 -0.49 5.49
N VAL A 52 -6.64 -0.21 6.29
CA VAL A 52 -5.24 -0.18 5.86
C VAL A 52 -4.46 -1.02 6.86
N SER A 53 -3.67 -1.97 6.38
CA SER A 53 -2.85 -2.80 7.26
C SER A 53 -1.43 -2.94 6.70
N ILE A 54 -0.46 -3.15 7.59
CA ILE A 54 0.93 -3.37 7.24
C ILE A 54 1.30 -4.79 7.65
N THR A 55 1.89 -5.56 6.73
CA THR A 55 2.44 -6.87 7.05
C THR A 55 3.77 -6.69 7.77
N SER A 56 3.86 -7.19 8.99
CA SER A 56 4.99 -6.91 9.88
C SER A 56 6.32 -7.47 9.39
N THR A 57 6.31 -8.53 8.58
CA THR A 57 7.52 -9.23 8.16
C THR A 57 8.18 -8.64 6.92
N ASN A 58 7.40 -8.05 6.01
CA ASN A 58 7.92 -7.56 4.73
C ASN A 58 7.50 -6.14 4.38
N GLY A 59 6.65 -5.52 5.21
CA GLY A 59 6.23 -4.13 5.00
C GLY A 59 5.19 -3.92 3.92
N GLN A 60 4.58 -4.96 3.38
CA GLN A 60 3.52 -4.81 2.40
C GLN A 60 2.32 -4.12 3.04
N ILE A 61 1.74 -3.16 2.32
CA ILE A 61 0.58 -2.39 2.78
C ILE A 61 -0.63 -2.84 1.99
N THR A 62 -1.65 -3.31 2.69
CA THR A 62 -2.92 -3.72 2.07
C THR A 62 -3.97 -2.68 2.38
N VAL A 63 -4.50 -2.03 1.34
CA VAL A 63 -5.63 -1.12 1.44
C VAL A 63 -6.85 -1.83 0.88
N THR A 64 -7.88 -2.00 1.72
CA THR A 64 -9.14 -2.63 1.31
C THR A 64 -10.15 -1.53 1.01
N THR A 65 -10.71 -1.54 -0.20
CA THR A 65 -11.70 -0.56 -0.62
C THR A 65 -13.11 -1.08 -0.39
N THR A 66 -14.06 -0.15 -0.24
CA THR A 66 -15.48 -0.49 -0.09
C THR A 66 -16.12 -0.75 -1.45
N SER A 67 -17.39 -1.18 -1.42
CA SER A 67 -18.17 -1.37 -2.64
C SER A 67 -18.31 -0.08 -3.47
N LYS A 68 -18.17 1.09 -2.85
CA LYS A 68 -18.20 2.38 -3.55
C LYS A 68 -16.90 2.65 -4.29
N ALA A 69 -15.83 1.98 -3.95
CA ALA A 69 -14.50 2.19 -4.52
C ALA A 69 -13.94 0.88 -5.10
N GLY A 70 -14.76 0.14 -5.81
CA GLY A 70 -14.33 -1.04 -6.56
C GLY A 70 -14.33 -2.35 -5.79
N ASN A 71 -14.56 -2.33 -4.49
CA ASN A 71 -14.73 -3.52 -3.64
C ASN A 71 -13.57 -4.52 -3.79
N GLY A 72 -12.35 -4.07 -3.57
CA GLY A 72 -11.17 -4.93 -3.69
C GLY A 72 -10.02 -4.45 -2.82
N THR A 73 -8.82 -4.93 -3.14
CA THR A 73 -7.61 -4.53 -2.43
C THR A 73 -6.58 -3.99 -3.39
N LEU A 74 -5.80 -3.01 -2.90
CA LEU A 74 -4.54 -2.58 -3.49
C LEU A 74 -3.45 -2.97 -2.51
N ILE A 75 -2.43 -3.67 -2.99
CA ILE A 75 -1.29 -4.03 -2.15
C ILE A 75 -0.07 -3.27 -2.63
N PHE A 76 0.52 -2.48 -1.72
CA PHE A 76 1.72 -1.71 -1.99
C PHE A 76 2.91 -2.52 -1.48
N VAL A 77 3.79 -2.88 -2.40
CA VAL A 77 4.92 -3.79 -2.11
C VAL A 77 6.20 -2.99 -2.11
N PRO A 78 6.88 -2.89 -0.95
CA PRO A 78 8.18 -2.20 -0.89
C PRO A 78 9.29 -3.13 -1.38
N GLY A 79 10.28 -2.53 -2.03
CA GLY A 79 11.47 -3.25 -2.46
C GLY A 79 12.65 -2.30 -2.56
N THR A 80 13.86 -2.85 -2.56
CA THR A 80 15.09 -2.06 -2.58
C THR A 80 15.84 -2.22 -3.89
N GLY A 81 16.39 -1.12 -4.35
CA GLY A 81 17.23 -1.09 -5.55
C GLY A 81 16.47 -1.35 -6.84
N SER A 82 17.19 -1.49 -7.93
CA SER A 82 16.61 -1.71 -9.25
C SER A 82 15.95 -3.08 -9.38
N ALA A 83 16.37 -4.07 -8.58
CA ALA A 83 15.79 -5.41 -8.58
C ALA A 83 14.52 -5.51 -7.75
N HIS A 84 14.14 -4.44 -7.05
CA HIS A 84 12.98 -4.40 -6.17
C HIS A 84 12.99 -5.58 -5.19
N THR A 85 14.11 -5.75 -4.47
CA THR A 85 14.28 -6.83 -3.51
C THR A 85 13.39 -6.59 -2.29
N ALA A 86 12.63 -7.61 -1.89
CA ALA A 86 11.69 -7.51 -0.77
C ALA A 86 12.39 -7.08 0.52
N LEU A 87 11.70 -6.27 1.32
CA LEU A 87 12.17 -5.92 2.67
C LEU A 87 12.06 -7.13 3.59
N ALA A 88 12.92 -7.17 4.60
CA ALA A 88 12.86 -8.16 5.67
C ALA A 88 12.94 -7.45 7.00
N ALA A 89 11.98 -7.71 7.89
CA ALA A 89 12.00 -7.15 9.23
C ALA A 89 13.32 -7.51 9.94
N GLY A 90 13.89 -6.55 10.65
CA GLY A 90 15.16 -6.74 11.35
C GLY A 90 16.39 -6.51 10.49
N THR A 91 16.24 -6.31 9.19
CA THR A 91 17.37 -6.07 8.29
C THR A 91 17.28 -4.66 7.75
N ILE A 92 18.32 -3.85 7.95
CA ILE A 92 18.39 -2.48 7.43
C ILE A 92 18.72 -2.56 5.94
N PRO A 93 17.88 -1.97 5.06
CA PRO A 93 18.18 -1.98 3.63
C PRO A 93 19.40 -1.13 3.31
N THR A 94 20.17 -1.55 2.32
CA THR A 94 21.39 -0.86 1.89
C THR A 94 21.15 0.02 0.67
N ASP A 95 19.93 0.02 0.13
CA ASP A 95 19.56 0.81 -1.02
C ASP A 95 18.21 1.48 -0.76
N ARG A 96 17.81 2.39 -1.65
CA ARG A 96 16.55 3.11 -1.48
C ARG A 96 15.35 2.16 -1.59
N ILE A 97 14.28 2.51 -0.89
CA ILE A 97 13.02 1.77 -0.92
C ILE A 97 12.13 2.35 -2.00
N GLY A 98 11.69 1.51 -2.93
CA GLY A 98 10.65 1.85 -3.91
C GLY A 98 9.39 1.07 -3.62
N TRP A 99 8.28 1.50 -4.22
CA TRP A 99 6.96 0.90 -3.98
C TRP A 99 6.32 0.52 -5.30
N SER A 100 5.75 -0.68 -5.38
CA SER A 100 4.89 -1.08 -6.49
C SER A 100 3.47 -1.32 -5.96
N CYS A 101 2.46 -1.16 -6.83
CA CYS A 101 1.06 -1.32 -6.43
C CYS A 101 0.26 -2.07 -7.49
N THR A 102 0.89 -3.02 -8.16
CA THR A 102 0.23 -3.78 -9.24
C THR A 102 -0.46 -5.05 -8.76
N THR A 103 -0.39 -5.36 -7.45
CA THR A 103 -1.00 -6.55 -6.87
C THR A 103 -2.26 -6.20 -6.10
N GLY A 104 -2.98 -7.23 -5.66
CA GLY A 104 -4.27 -7.07 -5.00
C GLY A 104 -5.41 -7.47 -5.92
N THR A 105 -6.64 -7.41 -5.40
CA THR A 105 -7.83 -7.91 -6.11
C THR A 105 -8.62 -6.84 -6.84
N LEU A 106 -8.29 -5.54 -6.64
CA LEU A 106 -9.01 -4.47 -7.31
C LEU A 106 -8.88 -4.60 -8.82
N LEU A 107 -9.99 -4.43 -9.54
CA LEU A 107 -9.99 -4.54 -11.00
C LEU A 107 -9.09 -3.47 -11.62
N SER A 108 -8.39 -3.84 -12.69
CA SER A 108 -7.44 -2.96 -13.36
C SER A 108 -8.07 -1.64 -13.83
N LYS A 109 -9.32 -1.69 -14.27
CA LYS A 109 -10.03 -0.49 -14.76
C LYS A 109 -10.27 0.55 -13.67
N TYR A 110 -10.21 0.17 -12.39
CA TYR A 110 -10.39 1.09 -11.27
C TYR A 110 -9.06 1.58 -10.71
N ARG A 111 -7.95 1.03 -11.16
CA ARG A 111 -6.63 1.39 -10.63
C ARG A 111 -6.07 2.63 -11.32
N PRO A 112 -5.32 3.49 -10.59
CA PRO A 112 -4.48 4.50 -11.24
C PRO A 112 -3.52 3.83 -12.22
N SER A 113 -3.06 4.57 -13.23
CA SER A 113 -2.22 3.98 -14.27
C SER A 113 -0.94 3.34 -13.73
N GLU A 114 -0.32 3.93 -12.71
CA GLU A 114 0.90 3.38 -12.11
C GLU A 114 0.68 2.09 -11.33
N CYS A 115 -0.57 1.75 -11.02
CA CYS A 115 -0.93 0.54 -10.26
C CYS A 115 -1.53 -0.56 -11.15
N ARG A 116 -1.53 -0.38 -12.45
CA ARG A 116 -2.03 -1.40 -13.38
C ARG A 116 -0.91 -2.38 -13.70
N PRO A 117 -1.22 -3.71 -13.66
CA PRO A 117 -0.23 -4.73 -14.01
C PRO A 117 0.22 -4.63 -15.45
#